data_f25f460e8ef78cab66ab3de06d90ca38
#
_entry.id   f25f460e8ef78cab66ab3de06d90ca38
#
_cell.length_a   1.000
_cell.length_b   1.000
_cell.length_c   1.000
_cell.angle_alpha   90.00
_cell.angle_beta   90.00
_cell.angle_gamma   90.00
#
_symmetry.space_group_name_H-M   'P 1'
#
loop_
_entity.id
_entity.type
_entity.pdbx_description
1 polymer ?
#
loop_
_entity_poly.entity_id
_entity_poly.type
_entity_poly.pdbx_seq_one_letter_code
_entity_poly.pdbx_strand_id
1 'polypeptide(L)' 'MKISEFRRQLRALGARFEEGAKHTKVYLNNRQSTLPRHATQDIGEPLRRAILRQLGVTTKDK' A
#
# COMPACT_ATOMS: atom_id res chain seq x y z
N MET A 1 10.61 -3.94 4.95
CA MET A 1 10.43 -2.81 4.01
C MET A 1 9.77 -1.66 4.71
N LYS A 2 10.23 -0.46 4.47
CA LYS A 2 9.63 0.71 5.08
C LYS A 2 8.37 1.10 4.35
N ILE A 3 7.45 1.71 5.07
CA ILE A 3 6.20 2.13 4.47
C ILE A 3 6.45 3.11 3.32
N SER A 4 7.45 3.98 3.46
CA SER A 4 7.76 4.91 2.39
C SER A 4 8.20 4.19 1.12
N GLU A 5 8.92 3.09 1.26
CA GLU A 5 9.32 2.31 0.12
C GLU A 5 8.13 1.62 -0.53
N PHE A 6 7.23 1.11 0.31
CA PHE A 6 6.04 0.45 -0.19
C PHE A 6 5.15 1.45 -0.94
N ARG A 7 5.01 2.67 -0.41
CA ARG A 7 4.26 3.71 -1.10
C ARG A 7 4.87 4.01 -2.47
N ARG A 8 6.19 4.03 -2.54
CA ARG A 8 6.87 4.29 -3.81
C ARG A 8 6.57 3.19 -4.81
N GLN A 9 6.58 1.94 -4.35
CA GLN A 9 6.27 0.83 -5.23
C GLN A 9 4.83 0.90 -5.73
N LEU A 10 3.89 1.23 -4.84
CA LEU A 10 2.50 1.35 -5.25
C LEU A 10 2.30 2.47 -6.25
N ARG A 11 2.99 3.59 -6.03
CA ARG A 11 2.88 4.72 -6.95
C ARG A 11 3.39 4.33 -8.33
N ALA A 12 4.45 3.54 -8.39
CA ALA A 12 4.97 3.07 -9.66
C ALA A 12 3.97 2.19 -10.40
N LEU A 13 3.05 1.58 -9.67
CA LEU A 13 2.01 0.77 -10.26
C LEU A 13 0.79 1.60 -10.68
N GLY A 14 0.81 2.88 -10.37
CA GLY A 14 -0.30 3.76 -10.73
C GLY A 14 -1.23 4.11 -9.59
N ALA A 15 -0.86 3.80 -8.36
CA ALA A 15 -1.72 4.06 -7.22
C ALA A 15 -1.80 5.54 -6.91
N ARG A 16 -2.95 5.96 -6.38
CA ARG A 16 -3.12 7.31 -5.90
C ARG A 16 -3.29 7.25 -4.40
N PHE A 17 -2.87 8.30 -3.70
CA PHE A 17 -2.95 8.34 -2.26
C PHE A 17 -3.76 9.54 -1.81
N GLU A 18 -4.52 9.36 -0.73
CA GLU A 18 -5.28 10.42 -0.15
C GLU A 18 -5.02 10.39 1.34
N GLU A 19 -4.47 11.47 1.87
CA GLU A 19 -4.14 11.51 3.29
C GLU A 19 -5.39 11.71 4.13
N GLY A 20 -5.59 10.84 5.08
CA GLY A 20 -6.66 10.99 6.03
C GLY A 20 -6.12 11.46 7.37
N ALA A 21 -6.99 11.51 8.36
CA ALA A 21 -6.59 11.97 9.67
C ALA A 21 -5.65 10.99 10.37
N LYS A 22 -5.91 9.71 10.24
CA LYS A 22 -5.11 8.69 10.90
C LYS A 22 -4.43 7.73 9.95
N HIS A 23 -4.93 7.62 8.76
CA HIS A 23 -4.39 6.67 7.80
C HIS A 23 -4.34 7.30 6.42
N THR A 24 -3.52 6.73 5.57
CA THR A 24 -3.46 7.13 4.16
C THR A 24 -4.29 6.16 3.36
N LYS A 25 -5.22 6.66 2.56
CA LYS A 25 -6.00 5.81 1.69
C LYS A 25 -5.25 5.65 0.37
N VAL A 26 -5.29 4.45 -0.17
CA VAL A 26 -4.62 4.19 -1.43
C VAL A 26 -5.63 3.60 -2.41
N TYR A 27 -5.61 4.11 -3.63
CA TYR A 27 -6.53 3.69 -4.68
C TYR A 27 -5.76 3.15 -5.87
N LEU A 28 -6.12 1.98 -6.31
CA LEU A 28 -5.45 1.34 -7.44
C LEU A 28 -6.40 0.31 -8.03
N ASN A 29 -6.48 0.24 -9.34
CA ASN A 29 -7.32 -0.74 -10.04
C ASN A 29 -8.79 -0.66 -9.61
N ASN A 30 -9.29 0.52 -9.35
CA ASN A 30 -10.65 0.74 -8.89
C ASN A 30 -10.91 0.09 -7.54
N ARG A 31 -9.87 -0.16 -6.78
CA ARG A 31 -9.96 -0.72 -5.46
C ARG A 31 -9.33 0.22 -4.46
N GLN A 32 -9.58 -0.02 -3.20
CA GLN A 32 -9.13 0.87 -2.16
C GLN A 32 -8.54 0.07 -1.01
N SER A 33 -7.52 0.60 -0.41
CA SER A 33 -6.97 0.04 0.81
C SER A 33 -6.46 1.18 1.67
N THR A 34 -5.92 0.86 2.84
CA THR A 34 -5.37 1.88 3.73
C THR A 34 -3.98 1.48 4.17
N LEU A 35 -3.16 2.49 4.40
CA LEU A 35 -1.81 2.32 4.90
C LEU A 35 -1.64 3.09 6.18
N PRO A 36 -0.79 2.63 7.09
CA PRO A 36 -0.42 3.46 8.22
C PRO A 36 0.30 4.71 7.73
N ARG A 37 0.16 5.79 8.46
CA ARG A 37 0.75 7.06 8.02
C ARG A 37 2.22 7.21 8.33
N HIS A 38 2.75 6.43 9.24
CA HIS A 38 4.14 6.61 9.68
C HIS A 38 5.12 6.05 8.67
N ALA A 39 5.63 6.90 7.83
CA ALA A 39 6.46 6.49 6.70
C ALA A 39 7.75 5.80 7.11
N THR A 40 8.24 6.08 8.31
CA THR A 40 9.48 5.48 8.75
C THR A 40 9.29 4.12 9.40
N GLN A 41 8.04 3.70 9.63
CA GLN A 41 7.79 2.39 10.19
C GLN A 41 7.97 1.32 9.14
N ASP A 42 8.28 0.13 9.59
CA ASP A 42 8.33 -0.99 8.69
C ASP A 42 6.93 -1.55 8.52
N ILE A 43 6.63 -2.04 7.35
CA ILE A 43 5.39 -2.71 7.11
C ILE A 43 5.68 -4.19 7.12
N GLY A 44 4.94 -4.94 7.91
CA GLY A 44 5.13 -6.37 7.99
C GLY A 44 4.68 -7.06 6.73
N GLU A 45 5.26 -8.21 6.47
CA GLU A 45 4.94 -8.96 5.27
C GLU A 45 3.46 -9.34 5.19
N PRO A 46 2.82 -9.81 6.26
CA PRO A 46 1.40 -10.16 6.16
C PRO A 46 0.53 -8.96 5.79
N LEU A 47 0.83 -7.79 6.35
CA LEU A 47 0.04 -6.60 6.05
C LEU A 47 0.29 -6.15 4.61
N ARG A 48 1.54 -6.19 4.18
CA ARG A 48 1.89 -5.80 2.82
C ARG A 48 1.13 -6.65 1.81
N ARG A 49 1.10 -7.97 2.04
CA ARG A 49 0.41 -8.86 1.13
C ARG A 49 -1.10 -8.65 1.14
N ALA A 50 -1.65 -8.36 2.32
CA ALA A 50 -3.08 -8.11 2.43
C ALA A 50 -3.46 -6.85 1.64
N ILE A 51 -2.66 -5.81 1.72
CA ILE A 51 -2.93 -4.58 1.00
C ILE A 51 -2.86 -4.83 -0.51
N LEU A 52 -1.84 -5.55 -0.95
CA LEU A 52 -1.70 -5.84 -2.37
C LEU A 52 -2.89 -6.64 -2.88
N ARG A 53 -3.36 -7.59 -2.07
CA ARG A 53 -4.51 -8.38 -2.45
C ARG A 53 -5.77 -7.51 -2.54
N GLN A 54 -5.94 -6.60 -1.58
CA GLN A 54 -7.10 -5.72 -1.60
C GLN A 54 -7.10 -4.83 -2.84
N LEU A 55 -5.92 -4.47 -3.31
CA LEU A 55 -5.80 -3.60 -4.47
C LEU A 55 -5.79 -4.39 -5.79
N GLY A 56 -5.89 -5.69 -5.70
CA GLY A 56 -5.90 -6.51 -6.90
C GLY A 56 -4.55 -6.63 -7.58
N VAL A 57 -3.47 -6.38 -6.84
CA VAL A 57 -2.13 -6.52 -7.40
C VAL A 57 -1.67 -7.94 -7.23
N THR A 58 -1.30 -8.58 -8.31
CA THR A 58 -0.84 -9.96 -8.25
C THR A 58 0.62 -9.97 -7.87
N THR A 59 0.94 -10.67 -6.79
CA THR A 59 2.33 -10.84 -6.44
C THR A 59 2.78 -12.16 -7.02
N LYS A 60 3.96 -12.22 -7.55
CA LYS A 60 4.43 -13.35 -8.14
C LYS A 60 5.03 -14.23 -7.24
N ASP A 61 4.57 -14.91 -6.51
CA ASP A 61 5.20 -15.82 -5.75
C ASP A 61 4.85 -17.12 -6.02
N LYS A 62 5.03 -17.52 -6.28
CA LYS A 62 4.70 -18.55 -6.66
C LYS A 62 4.93 -19.10 -6.26
#